data_8fa195ac222f845e7496e646e1304409
#
_entry.id   8fa195ac222f845e7496e646e1304409
#
_cell.length_a   1.000
_cell.length_b   1.000
_cell.length_c   1.000
_cell.angle_alpha   90.00
_cell.angle_beta   90.00
_cell.angle_gamma   90.00
#
_symmetry.space_group_name_H-M   'P 1'
#
loop_
_entity.id
_entity.type
_entity.pdbx_description
1 polymer ?
#
loop_
_entity_poly.entity_id
_entity_poly.type
_entity_poly.pdbx_seq_one_letter_code
_entity_poly.pdbx_strand_id
1 'polypeptide(L)'
;MRVEDGNNLAAIQEKIVQAKLETSKPTLIEVKTVIGYGAPTKAGSSASHGAPLGEKEANGAKEHYEWAEEPFTVPAEVRDYLRNYKARGEKLEGAWNTMLANYKKEFPELARQLDRVLAGEVAADWNANLPTFEAGTNVATRSASGKMINAIAAELPELFGGSADLGCSNKTFIDASPAYSIQDPAGKNIWFGVREFAMGAMLNGMALHSGLRVFGSTFFVFSDYVRPAMRMAALMQLPVTYVFTHDSIAVGEDGPTHEPIEQLASLRAMPGLTVIRPADAKETRAAWEIAATNTNGTIALVLSRQDLPVLENDQEEVDAGIEKGAYIVAPANSSKPDAIIIATGSEVSLAIEAKAELAKKDIDVSVVSLSSWERFEKTTDAYKESILPKEVTARFAIEAGATFGWKEFIGSEGDMLGIDHFGASAPAKDLFNAYGFTPENVADRVEAVIAKAGVRV
;
A
#
# COMPACT_ATOMS: atom_id res chain seq x y z
N MET A 1 11.42 -32.44 9.07
CA MET A 1 11.95 -33.21 10.23
C MET A 1 11.04 -32.97 11.41
N ARG A 2 11.06 -33.85 12.41
CA ARG A 2 10.20 -33.70 13.59
C ARG A 2 10.95 -34.01 14.88
N VAL A 3 10.68 -33.25 15.93
CA VAL A 3 11.11 -33.44 17.33
C VAL A 3 9.85 -33.65 18.15
N GLU A 4 9.75 -34.79 18.80
CA GLU A 4 8.53 -35.19 19.53
C GLU A 4 8.41 -34.52 20.91
N ASP A 5 9.52 -34.06 21.48
CA ASP A 5 9.55 -33.35 22.76
C ASP A 5 10.41 -32.12 22.66
N GLY A 6 9.77 -30.95 22.71
CA GLY A 6 10.42 -29.64 22.63
C GLY A 6 11.30 -29.28 23.84
N ASN A 7 11.31 -30.10 24.88
CA ASN A 7 12.22 -29.94 26.01
C ASN A 7 13.48 -30.81 25.85
N ASN A 8 13.53 -31.70 24.83
CA ASN A 8 14.71 -32.49 24.52
C ASN A 8 15.69 -31.67 23.65
N LEU A 9 16.61 -30.93 24.28
CA LEU A 9 17.58 -30.09 23.64
C LEU A 9 18.51 -30.88 22.71
N ALA A 10 18.87 -32.13 23.07
CA ALA A 10 19.73 -32.99 22.25
C ALA A 10 19.06 -33.35 20.92
N ALA A 11 17.76 -33.69 20.94
CA ALA A 11 16.98 -33.98 19.75
C ALA A 11 16.82 -32.73 18.85
N ILE A 12 16.61 -31.55 19.43
CA ILE A 12 16.56 -30.29 18.71
C ILE A 12 17.90 -30.03 18.03
N GLN A 13 19.00 -30.14 18.75
CA GLN A 13 20.33 -29.92 18.24
C GLN A 13 20.65 -30.88 17.08
N GLU A 14 20.32 -32.17 17.22
CA GLU A 14 20.50 -33.14 16.14
C GLU A 14 19.79 -32.74 14.86
N LYS A 15 18.51 -32.30 14.96
CA LYS A 15 17.75 -31.88 13.79
C LYS A 15 18.29 -30.57 13.17
N ILE A 16 18.78 -29.65 13.97
CA ILE A 16 19.47 -28.44 13.46
C ILE A 16 20.74 -28.82 12.69
N VAL A 17 21.55 -29.74 13.21
CA VAL A 17 22.75 -30.22 12.51
C VAL A 17 22.37 -30.89 11.18
N GLN A 18 21.36 -31.78 11.18
CA GLN A 18 20.84 -32.39 9.96
C GLN A 18 20.34 -31.37 8.94
N ALA A 19 19.60 -30.33 9.39
CA ALA A 19 19.11 -29.25 8.53
C ALA A 19 20.25 -28.46 7.86
N LYS A 20 21.34 -28.21 8.58
CA LYS A 20 22.52 -27.50 8.05
C LYS A 20 23.28 -28.29 7.00
N LEU A 21 23.15 -29.61 6.97
CA LEU A 21 23.77 -30.49 5.97
C LEU A 21 22.95 -30.57 4.67
N GLU A 22 21.64 -30.22 4.73
CA GLU A 22 20.78 -30.16 3.55
C GLU A 22 20.95 -28.81 2.85
N THR A 23 21.56 -28.80 1.67
CA THR A 23 21.86 -27.60 0.88
C THR A 23 21.07 -27.49 -0.42
N SER A 24 20.26 -28.53 -0.74
CA SER A 24 19.55 -28.59 -2.01
C SER A 24 18.10 -28.09 -1.93
N LYS A 25 17.52 -28.03 -0.73
CA LYS A 25 16.12 -27.64 -0.50
C LYS A 25 15.91 -27.05 0.90
N PRO A 26 14.88 -26.24 1.09
CA PRO A 26 14.47 -25.73 2.41
C PRO A 26 14.18 -26.87 3.38
N THR A 27 14.51 -26.67 4.66
CA THR A 27 14.22 -27.64 5.73
C THR A 27 13.24 -27.05 6.74
N LEU A 28 12.13 -27.76 6.97
CA LEU A 28 11.18 -27.51 8.06
C LEU A 28 11.45 -28.46 9.22
N ILE A 29 11.59 -27.91 10.44
CA ILE A 29 11.69 -28.68 11.68
C ILE A 29 10.42 -28.42 12.50
N GLU A 30 9.56 -29.42 12.61
CA GLU A 30 8.41 -29.40 13.52
C GLU A 30 8.86 -29.80 14.92
N VAL A 31 8.67 -28.92 15.91
CA VAL A 31 9.01 -29.17 17.31
C VAL A 31 7.72 -29.20 18.13
N LYS A 32 7.41 -30.32 18.73
CA LYS A 32 6.20 -30.49 19.52
C LYS A 32 6.42 -29.94 20.93
N THR A 33 5.57 -28.98 21.34
CA THR A 33 5.65 -28.32 22.65
C THR A 33 4.31 -28.41 23.39
N VAL A 34 4.34 -28.08 24.66
CA VAL A 34 3.14 -27.95 25.52
C VAL A 34 3.10 -26.50 26.02
N ILE A 35 2.01 -25.77 25.73
CA ILE A 35 1.83 -24.43 26.25
C ILE A 35 1.83 -24.42 27.77
N GLY A 36 2.53 -23.45 28.40
CA GLY A 36 2.63 -23.37 29.87
C GLY A 36 3.30 -24.58 30.50
N TYR A 37 4.21 -25.27 29.80
CA TYR A 37 4.94 -26.42 30.30
C TYR A 37 5.52 -26.14 31.69
N GLY A 38 5.38 -27.11 32.60
CA GLY A 38 5.81 -26.99 33.99
C GLY A 38 4.81 -26.31 34.93
N ALA A 39 3.80 -25.59 34.41
CA ALA A 39 2.76 -25.02 35.28
C ALA A 39 1.86 -26.13 35.88
N PRO A 40 1.63 -26.15 37.19
CA PRO A 40 0.95 -27.27 37.86
C PRO A 40 -0.47 -27.58 37.35
N THR A 41 -1.27 -26.55 37.04
CA THR A 41 -2.67 -26.73 36.63
C THR A 41 -3.00 -26.08 35.30
N LYS A 42 -2.13 -25.22 34.78
CA LYS A 42 -2.37 -24.47 33.52
C LYS A 42 -1.62 -25.02 32.30
N ALA A 43 -0.68 -25.97 32.51
CA ALA A 43 0.03 -26.60 31.40
C ALA A 43 -0.94 -27.29 30.42
N GLY A 44 -0.73 -27.14 29.11
CA GLY A 44 -1.55 -27.74 28.06
C GLY A 44 -2.97 -27.17 27.95
N SER A 45 -3.27 -26.05 28.61
CA SER A 45 -4.60 -25.45 28.63
C SER A 45 -4.61 -24.06 28.01
N SER A 46 -5.78 -23.61 27.55
CA SER A 46 -6.00 -22.25 27.05
C SER A 46 -5.77 -21.17 28.12
N ALA A 47 -5.79 -21.51 29.38
CA ALA A 47 -5.51 -20.60 30.50
C ALA A 47 -4.08 -20.05 30.50
N SER A 48 -3.15 -20.69 29.76
CA SER A 48 -1.77 -20.18 29.55
C SER A 48 -1.58 -19.34 28.31
N HIS A 49 -2.64 -19.15 27.48
CA HIS A 49 -2.47 -18.51 26.17
C HIS A 49 -2.34 -16.98 26.26
N GLY A 50 -3.21 -16.30 26.96
CA GLY A 50 -3.31 -14.84 26.91
C GLY A 50 -3.35 -14.16 28.28
N ALA A 51 -3.14 -14.89 29.38
CA ALA A 51 -3.11 -14.36 30.73
C ALA A 51 -1.82 -14.73 31.45
N PRO A 52 -1.33 -13.88 32.39
CA PRO A 52 -0.22 -14.25 33.26
C PRO A 52 -0.51 -15.55 34.00
N LEU A 53 0.51 -16.38 34.19
CA LEU A 53 0.37 -17.61 34.96
C LEU A 53 -0.12 -17.33 36.38
N GLY A 54 0.34 -16.24 36.98
CA GLY A 54 0.18 -15.92 38.39
C GLY A 54 1.25 -16.58 39.25
N GLU A 55 1.42 -16.05 40.46
CA GLU A 55 2.54 -16.41 41.37
C GLU A 55 2.61 -17.91 41.66
N LYS A 56 1.46 -18.52 41.99
CA LYS A 56 1.40 -19.97 42.34
C LYS A 56 1.86 -20.87 41.17
N GLU A 57 1.35 -20.60 39.95
CA GLU A 57 1.68 -21.42 38.78
C GLU A 57 3.12 -21.14 38.31
N ALA A 58 3.59 -19.88 38.42
CA ALA A 58 4.96 -19.51 38.07
C ALA A 58 5.98 -20.15 39.01
N ASN A 59 5.70 -20.18 40.33
CA ASN A 59 6.54 -20.84 41.31
C ASN A 59 6.56 -22.37 41.09
N GLY A 60 5.39 -23.00 40.82
CA GLY A 60 5.33 -24.43 40.49
C GLY A 60 6.09 -24.77 39.19
N ALA A 61 6.05 -23.88 38.19
CA ALA A 61 6.86 -24.07 36.98
C ALA A 61 8.37 -23.96 37.27
N LYS A 62 8.79 -23.03 38.14
CA LYS A 62 10.18 -22.93 38.60
C LYS A 62 10.64 -24.19 39.32
N GLU A 63 9.81 -24.71 40.25
CA GLU A 63 10.08 -25.98 40.92
C GLU A 63 10.23 -27.12 39.91
N HIS A 64 9.36 -27.20 38.92
CA HIS A 64 9.43 -28.19 37.83
C HIS A 64 10.72 -28.12 37.02
N TYR A 65 11.23 -26.89 36.79
CA TYR A 65 12.50 -26.68 36.09
C TYR A 65 13.74 -26.77 36.99
N GLU A 66 13.56 -27.01 38.26
CA GLU A 66 14.66 -26.95 39.26
C GLU A 66 15.35 -25.55 39.27
N TRP A 67 14.57 -24.49 39.02
CA TRP A 67 15.05 -23.13 39.00
C TRP A 67 14.91 -22.45 40.35
N ALA A 68 16.02 -22.30 41.08
CA ALA A 68 16.05 -21.80 42.44
C ALA A 68 16.32 -20.27 42.54
N GLU A 69 16.55 -19.62 41.43
CA GLU A 69 16.92 -18.20 41.42
C GLU A 69 15.72 -17.28 41.72
N GLU A 70 16.01 -16.16 42.36
CA GLU A 70 15.03 -15.10 42.54
C GLU A 70 14.54 -14.50 41.19
N PRO A 71 13.35 -13.90 41.15
CA PRO A 71 12.84 -13.25 39.96
C PRO A 71 13.84 -12.27 39.36
N PHE A 72 13.95 -12.31 38.01
CA PHE A 72 14.86 -11.46 37.21
C PHE A 72 16.37 -11.67 37.47
N THR A 73 16.75 -12.71 38.18
CA THR A 73 18.16 -13.07 38.39
C THR A 73 18.66 -13.94 37.23
N VAL A 74 19.85 -13.62 36.72
CA VAL A 74 20.58 -14.47 35.75
C VAL A 74 21.83 -15.01 36.45
N PRO A 75 22.00 -16.33 36.55
CA PRO A 75 23.20 -16.94 37.15
C PRO A 75 24.49 -16.42 36.51
N ALA A 76 25.54 -16.26 37.32
CA ALA A 76 26.81 -15.70 36.87
C ALA A 76 27.42 -16.54 35.71
N GLU A 77 27.36 -17.85 35.82
CA GLU A 77 27.83 -18.80 34.81
C GLU A 77 27.11 -18.65 33.47
N VAL A 78 25.77 -18.43 33.49
CA VAL A 78 25.00 -18.18 32.26
C VAL A 78 25.40 -16.86 31.63
N ARG A 79 25.58 -15.84 32.46
CA ARG A 79 26.01 -14.52 32.00
C ARG A 79 27.42 -14.57 31.38
N ASP A 80 28.34 -15.28 32.01
CA ASP A 80 29.71 -15.43 31.53
C ASP A 80 29.77 -16.26 30.25
N TYR A 81 28.96 -17.32 30.15
CA TYR A 81 28.82 -18.08 28.93
C TYR A 81 28.28 -17.20 27.77
N LEU A 82 27.24 -16.44 28.03
CA LEU A 82 26.65 -15.56 27.00
C LEU A 82 27.61 -14.42 26.58
N ARG A 83 28.48 -13.92 27.44
CA ARG A 83 29.50 -12.94 27.09
C ARG A 83 30.44 -13.44 25.97
N ASN A 84 30.66 -14.73 25.84
CA ASN A 84 31.46 -15.30 24.76
C ASN A 84 30.82 -15.07 23.38
N TYR A 85 29.51 -14.90 23.30
CA TYR A 85 28.83 -14.57 22.03
C TYR A 85 29.22 -13.18 21.51
N LYS A 86 29.52 -12.21 22.40
CA LYS A 86 30.03 -10.89 22.01
C LYS A 86 31.35 -11.03 21.24
N ALA A 87 32.32 -11.71 21.82
CA ALA A 87 33.63 -11.92 21.17
C ALA A 87 33.52 -12.69 19.84
N ARG A 88 32.61 -13.68 19.79
CA ARG A 88 32.30 -14.41 18.55
C ARG A 88 31.66 -13.47 17.50
N GLY A 89 30.72 -12.62 17.92
CA GLY A 89 30.06 -11.64 17.07
C GLY A 89 31.06 -10.65 16.48
N GLU A 90 31.90 -10.05 17.30
CA GLU A 90 32.97 -9.13 16.89
C GLU A 90 33.93 -9.75 15.86
N LYS A 91 34.28 -11.04 16.04
CA LYS A 91 35.11 -11.77 15.06
C LYS A 91 34.41 -11.96 13.73
N LEU A 92 33.14 -12.33 13.75
CA LEU A 92 32.34 -12.55 12.51
C LEU A 92 32.10 -11.23 11.77
N GLU A 93 31.78 -10.16 12.50
CA GLU A 93 31.60 -8.83 11.95
C GLU A 93 32.92 -8.30 11.36
N GLY A 94 34.06 -8.48 12.05
CA GLY A 94 35.36 -8.10 11.53
C GLY A 94 35.73 -8.83 10.24
N ALA A 95 35.42 -10.13 10.15
CA ALA A 95 35.61 -10.90 8.93
C ALA A 95 34.70 -10.40 7.79
N TRP A 96 33.44 -10.13 8.07
CA TRP A 96 32.50 -9.53 7.12
C TRP A 96 32.98 -8.16 6.62
N ASN A 97 33.36 -7.26 7.51
CA ASN A 97 33.84 -5.92 7.16
C ASN A 97 35.09 -5.98 6.27
N THR A 98 35.99 -6.93 6.54
CA THR A 98 37.20 -7.17 5.69
C THR A 98 36.77 -7.64 4.30
N MET A 99 35.85 -8.60 4.21
CA MET A 99 35.35 -9.11 2.93
C MET A 99 34.65 -8.00 2.14
N LEU A 100 33.77 -7.22 2.79
CA LEU A 100 33.08 -6.10 2.16
C LEU A 100 34.03 -5.02 1.66
N ALA A 101 35.08 -4.69 2.43
CA ALA A 101 36.12 -3.74 2.00
C ALA A 101 36.88 -4.23 0.75
N ASN A 102 37.16 -5.54 0.64
CA ASN A 102 37.77 -6.12 -0.55
C ASN A 102 36.80 -6.12 -1.74
N TYR A 103 35.53 -6.46 -1.53
CA TYR A 103 34.48 -6.39 -2.54
C TYR A 103 34.35 -4.97 -3.14
N LYS A 104 34.35 -3.93 -2.26
CA LYS A 104 34.30 -2.53 -2.69
C LYS A 104 35.47 -2.11 -3.57
N LYS A 105 36.64 -2.71 -3.37
CA LYS A 105 37.81 -2.46 -4.22
C LYS A 105 37.74 -3.17 -5.56
N GLU A 106 37.24 -4.40 -5.56
CA GLU A 106 37.21 -5.27 -6.75
C GLU A 106 36.00 -4.92 -7.65
N PHE A 107 34.86 -4.58 -7.05
CA PHE A 107 33.59 -4.30 -7.74
C PHE A 107 33.01 -2.94 -7.32
N PRO A 108 33.65 -1.81 -7.62
CA PRO A 108 33.26 -0.50 -7.08
C PRO A 108 31.85 -0.05 -7.51
N GLU A 109 31.41 -0.39 -8.73
CA GLU A 109 30.07 -0.03 -9.22
C GLU A 109 28.96 -0.81 -8.47
N LEU A 110 29.13 -2.13 -8.36
CA LEU A 110 28.19 -2.98 -7.64
C LEU A 110 28.15 -2.64 -6.14
N ALA A 111 29.30 -2.26 -5.58
CA ALA A 111 29.39 -1.85 -4.19
C ALA A 111 28.64 -0.53 -3.93
N ARG A 112 28.75 0.46 -4.85
CA ARG A 112 27.97 1.69 -4.76
C ARG A 112 26.47 1.41 -4.85
N GLN A 113 26.06 0.53 -5.75
CA GLN A 113 24.67 0.09 -5.84
C GLN A 113 24.20 -0.58 -4.55
N LEU A 114 24.99 -1.49 -3.98
CA LEU A 114 24.70 -2.18 -2.73
C LEU A 114 24.53 -1.18 -1.57
N ASP A 115 25.48 -0.25 -1.42
CA ASP A 115 25.43 0.75 -0.35
C ASP A 115 24.17 1.64 -0.50
N ARG A 116 23.86 2.11 -1.72
CA ARG A 116 22.66 2.89 -2.03
C ARG A 116 21.37 2.14 -1.68
N VAL A 117 21.27 0.91 -2.13
CA VAL A 117 20.08 0.08 -1.94
C VAL A 117 19.86 -0.24 -0.46
N LEU A 118 20.93 -0.57 0.29
CA LEU A 118 20.85 -0.82 1.73
C LEU A 118 20.53 0.44 2.53
N ALA A 119 20.92 1.61 2.05
CA ALA A 119 20.53 2.90 2.62
C ALA A 119 19.06 3.29 2.31
N GLY A 120 18.37 2.54 1.43
CA GLY A 120 17.02 2.86 0.98
C GLY A 120 16.95 4.04 0.00
N GLU A 121 18.10 4.50 -0.50
CA GLU A 121 18.21 5.63 -1.41
C GLU A 121 17.88 5.23 -2.86
N VAL A 122 17.47 6.19 -3.67
CA VAL A 122 17.34 6.05 -5.12
C VAL A 122 18.56 6.63 -5.83
N ALA A 123 18.81 6.22 -7.07
CA ALA A 123 19.87 6.82 -7.88
C ALA A 123 19.54 8.30 -8.15
N ALA A 124 20.56 9.16 -8.26
CA ALA A 124 20.36 10.49 -8.79
C ALA A 124 19.77 10.37 -10.21
N ASP A 125 18.89 11.28 -10.58
CA ASP A 125 18.27 11.32 -11.90
C ASP A 125 17.48 10.06 -12.32
N TRP A 126 17.12 9.18 -11.37
CA TRP A 126 16.38 7.94 -11.64
C TRP A 126 15.04 8.19 -12.35
N ASN A 127 14.44 9.38 -12.18
CA ASN A 127 13.17 9.78 -12.76
C ASN A 127 13.29 10.58 -14.08
N ALA A 128 14.50 10.81 -14.58
CA ALA A 128 14.72 11.61 -15.78
C ALA A 128 14.11 10.99 -17.05
N ASN A 129 14.02 9.66 -17.11
CA ASN A 129 13.50 8.92 -18.27
C ASN A 129 12.08 8.35 -18.04
N LEU A 130 11.35 8.83 -17.03
CA LEU A 130 9.99 8.39 -16.79
C LEU A 130 9.05 8.79 -17.94
N PRO A 131 8.03 7.96 -18.24
CA PRO A 131 7.09 8.24 -19.30
C PRO A 131 6.37 9.56 -19.10
N THR A 132 6.20 10.31 -20.19
CA THR A 132 5.31 11.47 -20.26
C THR A 132 3.99 11.06 -20.91
N PHE A 133 2.91 11.74 -20.54
CA PHE A 133 1.57 11.48 -21.06
C PHE A 133 1.00 12.77 -21.66
N GLU A 134 0.64 12.70 -22.93
CA GLU A 134 0.14 13.84 -23.70
C GLU A 134 -1.32 14.14 -23.33
N ALA A 135 -1.62 15.40 -23.00
CA ALA A 135 -2.97 15.85 -22.70
C ALA A 135 -3.93 15.56 -23.85
N GLY A 136 -5.19 15.28 -23.53
CA GLY A 136 -6.23 14.96 -24.51
C GLY A 136 -6.15 13.52 -25.07
N THR A 137 -5.12 12.74 -24.73
CA THR A 137 -5.11 11.29 -25.03
C THR A 137 -5.90 10.51 -23.97
N ASN A 138 -6.26 9.26 -24.28
CA ASN A 138 -6.96 8.38 -23.34
C ASN A 138 -6.06 7.24 -22.91
N VAL A 139 -5.86 7.06 -21.59
CA VAL A 139 -5.00 6.03 -21.02
C VAL A 139 -5.60 5.51 -19.71
N ALA A 140 -5.82 4.21 -19.59
CA ALA A 140 -6.19 3.62 -18.30
C ALA A 140 -5.06 3.80 -17.27
N THR A 141 -5.39 4.18 -16.04
CA THR A 141 -4.34 4.39 -15.01
C THR A 141 -3.57 3.11 -14.70
N ARG A 142 -4.19 1.89 -14.81
CA ARG A 142 -3.44 0.63 -14.77
C ARG A 142 -2.41 0.51 -15.91
N SER A 143 -2.70 1.01 -17.11
CA SER A 143 -1.79 0.97 -18.26
C SER A 143 -0.66 1.97 -18.10
N ALA A 144 -0.95 3.17 -17.58
CA ALA A 144 0.06 4.15 -17.17
C ALA A 144 0.99 3.55 -16.09
N SER A 145 0.41 2.89 -15.07
CA SER A 145 1.16 2.18 -14.03
C SER A 145 2.10 1.11 -14.59
N GLY A 146 1.66 0.33 -15.59
CA GLY A 146 2.52 -0.66 -16.25
C GLY A 146 3.72 -0.03 -16.96
N LYS A 147 3.52 1.11 -17.64
CA LYS A 147 4.62 1.87 -18.24
C LYS A 147 5.58 2.40 -17.15
N MET A 148 5.05 2.88 -16.02
CA MET A 148 5.85 3.34 -14.89
C MET A 148 6.67 2.22 -14.27
N ILE A 149 6.08 1.04 -14.01
CA ILE A 149 6.79 -0.14 -13.49
C ILE A 149 7.99 -0.48 -14.37
N ASN A 150 7.80 -0.50 -15.68
CA ASN A 150 8.86 -0.82 -16.64
C ASN A 150 9.97 0.24 -16.66
N ALA A 151 9.61 1.52 -16.66
CA ALA A 151 10.58 2.61 -16.62
C ALA A 151 11.36 2.62 -15.29
N ILE A 152 10.68 2.48 -14.16
CA ILE A 152 11.32 2.40 -12.84
C ILE A 152 12.24 1.18 -12.74
N ALA A 153 11.82 0.01 -13.24
CA ALA A 153 12.64 -1.21 -13.21
C ALA A 153 13.91 -1.12 -14.05
N ALA A 154 13.94 -0.26 -15.06
CA ALA A 154 15.14 0.04 -15.85
C ALA A 154 16.16 0.85 -15.07
N GLU A 155 15.72 1.82 -14.26
CA GLU A 155 16.57 2.73 -13.50
C GLU A 155 16.87 2.22 -12.07
N LEU A 156 15.92 1.50 -11.47
CA LEU A 156 16.02 0.92 -10.12
C LEU A 156 15.99 -0.60 -10.19
N PRO A 157 17.15 -1.27 -10.34
CA PRO A 157 17.24 -2.72 -10.50
C PRO A 157 16.70 -3.50 -9.28
N GLU A 158 16.54 -2.87 -8.14
CA GLU A 158 15.95 -3.42 -6.94
C GLU A 158 14.41 -3.47 -6.93
N LEU A 159 13.73 -2.95 -7.97
CA LEU A 159 12.27 -3.11 -8.11
C LEU A 159 11.94 -4.57 -8.39
N PHE A 160 11.05 -5.14 -7.58
CA PHE A 160 10.76 -6.56 -7.56
C PHE A 160 9.31 -6.81 -7.14
N GLY A 161 8.58 -7.64 -7.87
CA GLY A 161 7.19 -7.89 -7.50
C GLY A 161 6.39 -8.69 -8.51
N GLY A 162 5.09 -8.56 -8.47
CA GLY A 162 4.19 -9.28 -9.36
C GLY A 162 2.74 -9.24 -8.93
N SER A 163 1.96 -10.21 -9.39
CA SER A 163 0.51 -10.22 -9.20
C SER A 163 0.01 -11.58 -8.71
N ALA A 164 -1.13 -11.56 -8.02
CA ALA A 164 -1.88 -12.76 -7.65
C ALA A 164 -2.64 -13.33 -8.87
N ASP A 165 -1.90 -13.88 -9.82
CA ASP A 165 -2.36 -14.49 -11.08
C ASP A 165 -3.08 -13.54 -12.07
N LEU A 166 -2.89 -12.24 -11.92
CA LEU A 166 -3.58 -11.20 -12.69
C LEU A 166 -2.62 -10.27 -13.45
N GLY A 167 -1.35 -10.65 -13.63
CA GLY A 167 -0.31 -9.78 -14.18
C GLY A 167 -0.66 -9.15 -15.53
N CYS A 168 -1.27 -9.89 -16.45
CA CYS A 168 -1.72 -9.37 -17.75
C CYS A 168 -2.80 -8.29 -17.60
N SER A 169 -3.78 -8.51 -16.72
CA SER A 169 -4.90 -7.59 -16.50
C SER A 169 -4.48 -6.37 -15.71
N ASN A 170 -3.64 -6.55 -14.69
CA ASN A 170 -3.12 -5.49 -13.84
C ASN A 170 -1.99 -4.69 -14.50
N LYS A 171 -1.43 -5.17 -15.63
CA LYS A 171 -0.29 -4.55 -16.33
C LYS A 171 0.96 -4.44 -15.44
N THR A 172 1.28 -5.50 -14.70
CA THR A 172 2.34 -5.48 -13.68
C THR A 172 3.59 -6.30 -14.04
N PHE A 173 3.72 -6.72 -15.28
CA PHE A 173 4.95 -7.36 -15.73
C PHE A 173 6.08 -6.36 -15.95
N ILE A 174 7.26 -6.71 -15.48
CA ILE A 174 8.54 -6.09 -15.87
C ILE A 174 8.99 -6.80 -17.14
N ASP A 175 8.72 -6.19 -18.29
CA ASP A 175 8.84 -6.83 -19.62
C ASP A 175 10.29 -7.29 -19.93
N ALA A 176 11.27 -6.53 -19.46
CA ALA A 176 12.69 -6.82 -19.64
C ALA A 176 13.23 -7.92 -18.71
N SER A 177 12.39 -8.51 -17.85
CA SER A 177 12.84 -9.48 -16.86
C SER A 177 12.02 -10.77 -16.92
N PRO A 178 12.65 -11.94 -16.82
CA PRO A 178 11.95 -13.22 -16.71
C PRO A 178 11.26 -13.36 -15.34
N ALA A 179 10.51 -14.47 -15.22
CA ALA A 179 9.95 -14.87 -13.94
C ALA A 179 11.07 -15.30 -12.96
N TYR A 180 10.95 -14.89 -11.71
CA TYR A 180 11.80 -15.40 -10.64
C TYR A 180 11.57 -16.90 -10.44
N SER A 181 12.61 -17.70 -10.60
CA SER A 181 12.53 -19.15 -10.50
C SER A 181 13.88 -19.76 -10.08
N ILE A 182 13.88 -21.07 -9.81
CA ILE A 182 15.13 -21.81 -9.55
C ILE A 182 16.06 -21.77 -10.78
N GLN A 183 15.49 -21.79 -11.99
CA GLN A 183 16.22 -21.72 -13.25
C GLN A 183 16.72 -20.32 -13.53
N ASP A 184 16.00 -19.30 -13.06
CA ASP A 184 16.36 -17.90 -13.27
C ASP A 184 16.18 -17.09 -11.97
N PRO A 185 17.13 -17.15 -11.04
CA PRO A 185 17.05 -16.44 -9.77
C PRO A 185 17.29 -14.92 -9.92
N ALA A 186 17.68 -14.43 -11.09
CA ALA A 186 17.77 -13.02 -11.42
C ALA A 186 16.47 -12.40 -11.92
N GLY A 187 15.45 -13.23 -12.20
CA GLY A 187 14.13 -12.77 -12.61
C GLY A 187 13.48 -11.90 -11.54
N LYS A 188 12.72 -10.86 -11.98
CA LYS A 188 12.09 -9.88 -11.09
C LYS A 188 10.59 -10.04 -10.97
N ASN A 189 9.96 -10.83 -11.86
CA ASN A 189 8.54 -11.09 -11.85
C ASN A 189 8.19 -12.27 -10.96
N ILE A 190 7.45 -12.05 -9.88
CA ILE A 190 6.95 -13.13 -9.03
C ILE A 190 5.54 -13.51 -9.46
N TRP A 191 5.32 -14.78 -9.72
CA TRP A 191 4.01 -15.34 -9.97
C TRP A 191 3.44 -15.91 -8.66
N PHE A 192 2.76 -15.06 -7.92
CA PHE A 192 2.22 -15.42 -6.61
C PHE A 192 1.08 -16.45 -6.69
N GLY A 193 0.41 -16.55 -7.86
CA GLY A 193 -0.81 -17.33 -8.02
C GLY A 193 -2.00 -16.70 -7.28
N VAL A 194 -3.14 -17.37 -7.24
CA VAL A 194 -4.35 -16.91 -6.54
C VAL A 194 -4.13 -17.07 -5.02
N ARG A 195 -3.30 -16.18 -4.44
CA ARG A 195 -2.83 -16.24 -3.03
C ARG A 195 -2.55 -14.85 -2.48
N GLU A 196 -3.54 -13.99 -2.45
CA GLU A 196 -3.39 -12.57 -2.08
C GLU A 196 -2.80 -12.39 -0.68
N PHE A 197 -3.27 -13.14 0.30
CA PHE A 197 -2.72 -13.09 1.66
C PHE A 197 -1.24 -13.51 1.70
N ALA A 198 -0.91 -14.64 1.04
CA ALA A 198 0.47 -15.10 1.01
C ALA A 198 1.38 -14.13 0.21
N MET A 199 0.88 -13.54 -0.88
CA MET A 199 1.56 -12.46 -1.60
C MET A 199 1.92 -11.32 -0.64
N GLY A 200 0.94 -10.78 0.07
CA GLY A 200 1.18 -9.69 1.02
C GLY A 200 2.15 -10.07 2.14
N ALA A 201 2.05 -11.29 2.67
CA ALA A 201 2.98 -11.79 3.69
C ALA A 201 4.41 -11.96 3.17
N MET A 202 4.58 -12.44 1.93
CA MET A 202 5.89 -12.52 1.27
C MET A 202 6.50 -11.14 1.04
N LEU A 203 5.70 -10.17 0.56
CA LEU A 203 6.13 -8.78 0.40
C LEU A 203 6.61 -8.17 1.72
N ASN A 204 5.88 -8.43 2.82
CA ASN A 204 6.29 -7.99 4.16
C ASN A 204 7.65 -8.58 4.55
N GLY A 205 7.84 -9.88 4.32
CA GLY A 205 9.11 -10.56 4.59
C GLY A 205 10.27 -10.01 3.77
N MET A 206 10.05 -9.74 2.48
CA MET A 206 11.06 -9.15 1.60
C MET A 206 11.40 -7.71 2.01
N ALA A 207 10.41 -6.88 2.35
CA ALA A 207 10.63 -5.52 2.85
C ALA A 207 11.40 -5.50 4.17
N LEU A 208 11.09 -6.42 5.11
CA LEU A 208 11.81 -6.59 6.37
C LEU A 208 13.26 -7.03 6.19
N HIS A 209 13.54 -7.87 5.18
CA HIS A 209 14.92 -8.26 4.85
C HIS A 209 15.75 -7.09 4.34
N SER A 210 15.09 -6.07 3.76
CA SER A 210 15.73 -4.91 3.11
C SER A 210 16.41 -5.25 1.77
N GLY A 211 16.76 -4.20 1.03
CA GLY A 211 17.48 -4.32 -0.25
C GLY A 211 16.60 -4.48 -1.48
N LEU A 212 15.27 -4.52 -1.32
CA LEU A 212 14.32 -4.58 -2.44
C LEU A 212 13.24 -3.51 -2.28
N ARG A 213 12.78 -2.98 -3.41
CA ARG A 213 11.55 -2.19 -3.53
C ARG A 213 10.47 -3.11 -4.04
N VAL A 214 9.52 -3.44 -3.18
CA VAL A 214 8.57 -4.52 -3.46
C VAL A 214 7.19 -3.99 -3.80
N PHE A 215 6.55 -4.62 -4.80
CA PHE A 215 5.15 -4.38 -5.12
C PHE A 215 4.38 -5.69 -5.30
N GLY A 216 3.07 -5.64 -4.99
CA GLY A 216 2.18 -6.75 -5.24
C GLY A 216 0.82 -6.26 -5.74
N SER A 217 0.21 -7.01 -6.65
CA SER A 217 -0.97 -6.57 -7.35
C SER A 217 -2.08 -7.61 -7.38
N THR A 218 -3.30 -7.12 -7.31
CA THR A 218 -4.54 -7.88 -7.57
C THR A 218 -5.65 -6.91 -8.00
N PHE A 219 -6.85 -7.40 -8.33
CA PHE A 219 -8.02 -6.54 -8.50
C PHE A 219 -8.40 -5.90 -7.16
N PHE A 220 -8.96 -4.70 -7.22
CA PHE A 220 -9.20 -3.92 -6.01
C PHE A 220 -10.18 -4.58 -5.05
N VAL A 221 -11.23 -5.22 -5.54
CA VAL A 221 -12.16 -5.99 -4.70
C VAL A 221 -11.44 -7.09 -3.89
N PHE A 222 -10.38 -7.68 -4.43
CA PHE A 222 -9.60 -8.71 -3.74
C PHE A 222 -8.59 -8.15 -2.73
N SER A 223 -8.57 -6.82 -2.52
CA SER A 223 -7.93 -6.23 -1.35
C SER A 223 -8.44 -6.84 -0.04
N ASP A 224 -9.66 -7.34 -0.02
CA ASP A 224 -10.24 -8.05 1.13
C ASP A 224 -9.43 -9.30 1.52
N TYR A 225 -8.89 -10.03 0.53
CA TYR A 225 -8.08 -11.23 0.80
C TYR A 225 -6.65 -10.89 1.24
N VAL A 226 -6.07 -9.78 0.79
CA VAL A 226 -4.72 -9.35 1.21
C VAL A 226 -4.75 -8.49 2.47
N ARG A 227 -5.92 -8.00 2.88
CA ARG A 227 -6.11 -7.01 3.95
C ARG A 227 -5.36 -7.33 5.26
N PRO A 228 -5.37 -8.56 5.82
CA PRO A 228 -4.64 -8.85 7.05
C PRO A 228 -3.13 -8.67 6.91
N ALA A 229 -2.54 -9.08 5.78
CA ALA A 229 -1.12 -8.90 5.50
C ALA A 229 -0.76 -7.42 5.28
N MET A 230 -1.61 -6.67 4.56
CA MET A 230 -1.47 -5.23 4.37
C MET A 230 -1.56 -4.46 5.70
N ARG A 231 -2.48 -4.86 6.59
CA ARG A 231 -2.57 -4.29 7.93
C ARG A 231 -1.28 -4.51 8.74
N MET A 232 -0.66 -5.67 8.60
CA MET A 232 0.64 -5.94 9.24
C MET A 232 1.76 -5.10 8.62
N ALA A 233 1.77 -4.91 7.30
CA ALA A 233 2.72 -3.99 6.65
C ALA A 233 2.58 -2.56 7.21
N ALA A 234 1.35 -2.05 7.29
CA ALA A 234 1.07 -0.72 7.84
C ALA A 234 1.46 -0.59 9.32
N LEU A 235 1.14 -1.60 10.16
CA LEU A 235 1.52 -1.65 11.56
C LEU A 235 3.03 -1.62 11.77
N MET A 236 3.78 -2.33 10.91
CA MET A 236 5.24 -2.40 10.95
C MET A 236 5.91 -1.27 10.15
N GLN A 237 5.13 -0.35 9.56
CA GLN A 237 5.60 0.76 8.74
C GLN A 237 6.50 0.32 7.56
N LEU A 238 6.17 -0.80 6.93
CA LEU A 238 6.96 -1.36 5.83
C LEU A 238 6.70 -0.62 4.52
N PRO A 239 7.75 -0.35 3.72
CA PRO A 239 7.64 0.27 2.41
C PRO A 239 7.18 -0.73 1.33
N VAL A 240 5.96 -1.23 1.48
CA VAL A 240 5.32 -2.12 0.51
C VAL A 240 4.36 -1.33 -0.35
N THR A 241 4.43 -1.51 -1.67
CA THR A 241 3.49 -0.91 -2.62
C THR A 241 2.48 -1.95 -3.08
N TYR A 242 1.20 -1.71 -2.82
CA TYR A 242 0.10 -2.50 -3.38
C TYR A 242 -0.45 -1.79 -4.62
N VAL A 243 -0.58 -2.53 -5.71
CA VAL A 243 -1.14 -2.04 -6.98
C VAL A 243 -2.49 -2.70 -7.19
N PHE A 244 -3.54 -1.99 -6.87
CA PHE A 244 -4.92 -2.45 -7.06
C PHE A 244 -5.48 -1.87 -8.35
N THR A 245 -6.03 -2.71 -9.20
CA THR A 245 -6.68 -2.29 -10.46
C THR A 245 -8.15 -2.66 -10.45
N HIS A 246 -8.91 -2.17 -11.44
CA HIS A 246 -10.36 -2.42 -11.49
C HIS A 246 -11.06 -1.77 -10.28
N ASP A 247 -10.88 -0.45 -10.18
CA ASP A 247 -11.11 0.38 -9.01
C ASP A 247 -12.57 0.68 -8.66
N SER A 248 -13.52 0.41 -9.57
CA SER A 248 -14.92 0.83 -9.43
C SER A 248 -15.88 -0.06 -10.22
N ILE A 249 -17.15 0.32 -10.28
CA ILE A 249 -18.18 -0.31 -11.13
C ILE A 249 -17.83 -0.30 -12.63
N ALA A 250 -16.80 0.45 -13.04
CA ALA A 250 -16.25 0.40 -14.39
C ALA A 250 -15.59 -0.95 -14.76
N VAL A 251 -15.53 -1.90 -13.83
CA VAL A 251 -15.26 -3.32 -14.12
C VAL A 251 -16.27 -3.84 -15.13
N GLY A 252 -17.54 -3.47 -14.99
CA GLY A 252 -18.55 -3.72 -15.98
C GLY A 252 -19.18 -5.11 -15.90
N GLU A 253 -19.09 -5.88 -16.98
CA GLU A 253 -19.82 -7.14 -17.17
C GLU A 253 -19.46 -8.23 -16.15
N ASP A 254 -18.27 -8.19 -15.53
CA ASP A 254 -17.88 -9.11 -14.46
C ASP A 254 -18.79 -8.98 -13.22
N GLY A 255 -19.43 -7.80 -13.06
CA GLY A 255 -20.51 -7.56 -12.13
C GLY A 255 -20.09 -7.43 -10.66
N PRO A 256 -21.05 -7.51 -9.73
CA PRO A 256 -20.89 -7.11 -8.34
C PRO A 256 -19.87 -7.92 -7.55
N THR A 257 -19.50 -9.12 -8.00
CA THR A 257 -18.44 -9.91 -7.35
C THR A 257 -17.03 -9.36 -7.60
N HIS A 258 -16.88 -8.47 -8.59
CA HIS A 258 -15.61 -7.87 -8.99
C HIS A 258 -15.60 -6.35 -8.87
N GLU A 259 -16.76 -5.73 -8.63
CA GLU A 259 -16.94 -4.30 -8.49
C GLU A 259 -16.75 -3.86 -7.03
N PRO A 260 -15.66 -3.15 -6.70
CA PRO A 260 -15.45 -2.64 -5.35
C PRO A 260 -16.43 -1.49 -5.04
N ILE A 261 -16.94 -1.46 -3.82
CA ILE A 261 -17.83 -0.41 -3.30
C ILE A 261 -17.24 0.18 -2.02
N GLU A 262 -17.10 -0.64 -0.96
CA GLU A 262 -16.64 -0.22 0.37
C GLU A 262 -15.12 -0.24 0.54
N GLN A 263 -14.37 -0.79 -0.40
CA GLN A 263 -12.93 -1.03 -0.26
C GLN A 263 -12.15 0.27 -0.05
N LEU A 264 -12.46 1.36 -0.79
CA LEU A 264 -11.80 2.67 -0.59
C LEU A 264 -11.99 3.17 0.85
N ALA A 265 -13.23 3.26 1.31
CA ALA A 265 -13.54 3.73 2.67
C ALA A 265 -12.88 2.85 3.72
N SER A 266 -12.90 1.53 3.52
CA SER A 266 -12.33 0.57 4.45
C SER A 266 -10.80 0.60 4.51
N LEU A 267 -10.12 0.90 3.41
CA LEU A 267 -8.66 1.05 3.38
C LEU A 267 -8.21 2.38 3.97
N ARG A 268 -8.90 3.48 3.68
CA ARG A 268 -8.66 4.80 4.28
C ARG A 268 -8.81 4.78 5.81
N ALA A 269 -9.63 3.87 6.35
CA ALA A 269 -9.74 3.68 7.80
C ALA A 269 -8.55 2.93 8.44
N MET A 270 -7.58 2.42 7.65
CA MET A 270 -6.45 1.64 8.15
C MET A 270 -5.29 2.56 8.54
N PRO A 271 -4.93 2.67 9.84
CA PRO A 271 -3.81 3.51 10.27
C PRO A 271 -2.49 3.09 9.60
N GLY A 272 -1.72 4.07 9.12
CA GLY A 272 -0.40 3.83 8.53
C GLY A 272 -0.42 3.35 7.07
N LEU A 273 -1.59 3.21 6.46
CA LEU A 273 -1.76 2.98 5.03
C LEU A 273 -2.02 4.32 4.33
N THR A 274 -1.33 4.56 3.23
CA THR A 274 -1.61 5.70 2.33
C THR A 274 -2.30 5.16 1.08
N VAL A 275 -3.51 5.61 0.81
CA VAL A 275 -4.28 5.26 -0.40
C VAL A 275 -4.16 6.40 -1.39
N ILE A 276 -3.74 6.11 -2.63
CA ILE A 276 -3.68 7.08 -3.72
C ILE A 276 -4.54 6.55 -4.87
N ARG A 277 -5.57 7.30 -5.26
CA ARG A 277 -6.45 6.99 -6.40
C ARG A 277 -6.30 8.05 -7.46
N PRO A 278 -5.38 7.86 -8.44
CA PRO A 278 -5.07 8.85 -9.46
C PRO A 278 -6.23 9.08 -10.44
N ALA A 279 -6.41 10.33 -10.86
CA ALA A 279 -7.43 10.73 -11.83
C ALA A 279 -7.06 10.35 -13.28
N ASP A 280 -5.76 10.33 -13.61
CA ASP A 280 -5.26 10.11 -14.95
C ASP A 280 -3.84 9.53 -14.98
N ALA A 281 -3.25 9.50 -16.16
CA ALA A 281 -1.89 8.97 -16.34
C ALA A 281 -0.80 9.87 -15.73
N LYS A 282 -0.99 11.19 -15.67
CA LYS A 282 -0.04 12.14 -15.06
C LYS A 282 -0.05 11.98 -13.53
N GLU A 283 -1.23 11.91 -12.92
CA GLU A 283 -1.35 11.61 -11.49
C GLU A 283 -0.81 10.21 -11.15
N THR A 284 -0.98 9.23 -12.05
CA THR A 284 -0.42 7.88 -11.88
C THR A 284 1.11 7.92 -11.87
N ARG A 285 1.72 8.72 -12.73
CA ARG A 285 3.17 8.94 -12.73
C ARG A 285 3.63 9.50 -11.39
N ALA A 286 3.02 10.60 -10.93
CA ALA A 286 3.34 11.22 -9.65
C ALA A 286 3.18 10.24 -8.46
N ALA A 287 2.10 9.44 -8.45
CA ALA A 287 1.87 8.42 -7.43
C ALA A 287 2.96 7.34 -7.41
N TRP A 288 3.47 6.93 -8.57
CA TRP A 288 4.59 6.00 -8.67
C TRP A 288 5.93 6.63 -8.26
N GLU A 289 6.16 7.92 -8.49
CA GLU A 289 7.34 8.61 -7.99
C GLU A 289 7.37 8.60 -6.46
N ILE A 290 6.22 8.84 -5.82
CA ILE A 290 6.07 8.69 -4.37
C ILE A 290 6.33 7.25 -3.93
N ALA A 291 5.74 6.26 -4.60
CA ALA A 291 5.89 4.85 -4.24
C ALA A 291 7.34 4.36 -4.42
N ALA A 292 8.01 4.76 -5.50
CA ALA A 292 9.39 4.37 -5.79
C ALA A 292 10.42 4.96 -4.81
N THR A 293 10.15 6.14 -4.25
CA THR A 293 11.03 6.79 -3.26
C THR A 293 10.65 6.48 -1.81
N ASN A 294 9.53 5.80 -1.59
CA ASN A 294 9.04 5.49 -0.26
C ASN A 294 9.97 4.55 0.51
N THR A 295 10.34 4.94 1.71
CA THR A 295 11.18 4.14 2.64
C THR A 295 10.46 3.79 3.93
N ASN A 296 9.25 4.31 4.15
CA ASN A 296 8.53 4.13 5.40
C ASN A 296 7.02 4.21 5.19
N GLY A 297 6.31 3.21 5.66
CA GLY A 297 4.86 3.11 5.52
C GLY A 297 4.42 2.45 4.22
N THR A 298 3.19 2.00 4.20
CA THR A 298 2.60 1.21 3.12
C THR A 298 1.77 2.09 2.19
N ILE A 299 1.88 1.87 0.88
CA ILE A 299 1.14 2.60 -0.14
C ILE A 299 0.24 1.65 -0.91
N ALA A 300 -1.01 2.07 -1.15
CA ALA A 300 -1.96 1.41 -2.05
C ALA A 300 -2.30 2.35 -3.21
N LEU A 301 -1.94 1.97 -4.43
CA LEU A 301 -2.34 2.63 -5.66
C LEU A 301 -3.63 1.99 -6.17
N VAL A 302 -4.69 2.77 -6.38
CA VAL A 302 -6.01 2.29 -6.78
C VAL A 302 -6.31 2.82 -8.19
N LEU A 303 -6.33 1.92 -9.17
CA LEU A 303 -6.18 2.24 -10.59
C LEU A 303 -7.39 1.76 -11.42
N SER A 304 -7.77 2.56 -12.42
CA SER A 304 -8.88 2.26 -13.32
C SER A 304 -8.59 1.11 -14.27
N ARG A 305 -9.65 0.37 -14.64
CA ARG A 305 -9.64 -0.58 -15.76
C ARG A 305 -9.81 0.14 -17.10
N GLN A 306 -10.74 1.07 -17.15
CA GLN A 306 -11.11 1.86 -18.33
C GLN A 306 -10.10 2.94 -18.62
N ASP A 307 -10.05 3.36 -19.87
CA ASP A 307 -9.27 4.51 -20.29
C ASP A 307 -9.88 5.80 -19.74
N LEU A 308 -9.02 6.73 -19.33
CA LEU A 308 -9.39 8.04 -18.81
C LEU A 308 -8.68 9.12 -19.62
N PRO A 309 -9.29 10.29 -19.82
CA PRO A 309 -8.63 11.40 -20.50
C PRO A 309 -7.44 11.89 -19.66
N VAL A 310 -6.31 12.11 -20.30
CA VAL A 310 -5.16 12.79 -19.70
C VAL A 310 -5.46 14.30 -19.65
N LEU A 311 -5.44 14.85 -18.44
CA LEU A 311 -5.84 16.23 -18.16
C LEU A 311 -4.78 17.24 -18.65
N GLU A 312 -5.19 18.50 -18.80
CA GLU A 312 -4.36 19.57 -19.37
C GLU A 312 -3.25 20.08 -18.43
N ASN A 313 -3.41 19.90 -17.10
CA ASN A 313 -2.46 20.40 -16.10
C ASN A 313 -1.02 19.98 -16.40
N ASP A 314 -0.06 20.87 -16.13
CA ASP A 314 1.35 20.56 -16.26
C ASP A 314 1.81 19.50 -15.25
N GLN A 315 2.80 18.68 -15.64
CA GLN A 315 3.25 17.58 -14.78
C GLN A 315 3.80 18.09 -13.44
N GLU A 316 4.50 19.22 -13.42
CA GLU A 316 5.04 19.80 -12.17
C GLU A 316 3.93 20.20 -11.17
N GLU A 317 2.83 20.76 -11.70
CA GLU A 317 1.64 21.07 -10.87
C GLU A 317 1.01 19.80 -10.32
N VAL A 318 0.87 18.77 -11.15
CA VAL A 318 0.33 17.46 -10.75
C VAL A 318 1.21 16.81 -9.69
N ASP A 319 2.53 16.79 -9.89
CA ASP A 319 3.48 16.19 -8.95
C ASP A 319 3.38 16.86 -7.57
N ALA A 320 3.35 18.22 -7.55
CA ALA A 320 3.18 18.99 -6.32
C ALA A 320 1.81 18.73 -5.64
N GLY A 321 0.76 18.53 -6.44
CA GLY A 321 -0.59 18.25 -5.96
C GLY A 321 -0.71 16.85 -5.34
N ILE A 322 -0.21 15.83 -6.03
CA ILE A 322 -0.24 14.45 -5.57
C ILE A 322 0.64 14.24 -4.33
N GLU A 323 1.79 14.94 -4.26
CA GLU A 323 2.63 14.95 -3.07
C GLU A 323 1.85 15.40 -1.83
N LYS A 324 0.93 16.36 -1.97
CA LYS A 324 0.08 16.87 -0.89
C LYS A 324 -1.26 16.13 -0.75
N GLY A 325 -1.61 15.27 -1.70
CA GLY A 325 -2.83 14.44 -1.70
C GLY A 325 -4.08 15.12 -2.25
N ALA A 326 -4.06 16.43 -2.48
CA ALA A 326 -5.14 17.18 -3.13
C ALA A 326 -4.61 18.44 -3.78
N TYR A 327 -5.24 18.88 -4.89
CA TYR A 327 -4.99 20.16 -5.55
C TYR A 327 -6.20 20.60 -6.36
N ILE A 328 -6.23 21.88 -6.75
CA ILE A 328 -7.28 22.41 -7.61
C ILE A 328 -6.91 22.08 -9.05
N VAL A 329 -7.56 21.06 -9.63
CA VAL A 329 -7.31 20.59 -11.00
C VAL A 329 -7.96 21.49 -12.06
N ALA A 330 -9.09 22.14 -11.72
CA ALA A 330 -9.74 23.12 -12.57
C ALA A 330 -10.22 24.31 -11.73
N PRO A 331 -9.48 25.44 -11.75
CA PRO A 331 -9.80 26.60 -10.92
C PRO A 331 -11.10 27.29 -11.35
N ALA A 332 -11.75 27.94 -10.42
CA ALA A 332 -12.83 28.88 -10.69
C ALA A 332 -12.29 30.15 -11.41
N ASN A 333 -13.19 30.92 -12.04
CA ASN A 333 -12.83 32.21 -12.65
C ASN A 333 -12.66 33.29 -11.58
N SER A 334 -13.36 33.17 -10.47
CA SER A 334 -13.32 34.11 -9.34
C SER A 334 -12.48 33.58 -8.19
N SER A 335 -12.05 34.46 -7.31
CA SER A 335 -11.34 34.09 -6.07
C SER A 335 -12.23 33.40 -5.04
N LYS A 336 -13.56 33.50 -5.21
CA LYS A 336 -14.56 32.87 -4.34
C LYS A 336 -15.58 32.15 -5.23
N PRO A 337 -15.41 30.86 -5.47
CA PRO A 337 -16.35 30.08 -6.25
C PRO A 337 -17.71 29.94 -5.56
N ASP A 338 -18.77 29.77 -6.36
CA ASP A 338 -20.12 29.47 -5.84
C ASP A 338 -20.17 28.12 -5.15
N ALA A 339 -19.38 27.14 -5.65
CA ALA A 339 -19.22 25.82 -5.03
C ALA A 339 -17.85 25.20 -5.35
N ILE A 340 -17.51 24.14 -4.61
CA ILE A 340 -16.36 23.28 -4.87
C ILE A 340 -16.84 21.87 -5.16
N ILE A 341 -16.42 21.31 -6.30
CA ILE A 341 -16.60 19.89 -6.63
C ILE A 341 -15.33 19.16 -6.27
N ILE A 342 -15.43 18.12 -5.42
CA ILE A 342 -14.30 17.32 -4.96
C ILE A 342 -14.46 15.93 -5.56
N ALA A 343 -13.44 15.43 -6.26
CA ALA A 343 -13.49 14.10 -6.86
C ALA A 343 -12.17 13.35 -6.69
N THR A 344 -12.20 12.04 -6.88
CA THR A 344 -11.03 11.17 -6.91
C THR A 344 -11.05 10.26 -8.13
N GLY A 345 -9.89 9.82 -8.58
CA GLY A 345 -9.84 8.82 -9.66
C GLY A 345 -10.59 9.23 -10.92
N SER A 346 -11.27 8.27 -11.52
CA SER A 346 -12.01 8.47 -12.77
C SER A 346 -13.09 9.55 -12.71
N GLU A 347 -13.59 9.90 -11.53
CA GLU A 347 -14.66 10.87 -11.38
C GLU A 347 -14.18 12.33 -11.46
N VAL A 348 -12.86 12.57 -11.50
CA VAL A 348 -12.31 13.91 -11.69
C VAL A 348 -12.66 14.46 -13.09
N SER A 349 -12.59 13.64 -14.14
CA SER A 349 -12.99 14.06 -15.48
C SER A 349 -14.48 14.39 -15.54
N LEU A 350 -15.33 13.60 -14.90
CA LEU A 350 -16.77 13.88 -14.76
C LEU A 350 -17.02 15.20 -14.03
N ALA A 351 -16.26 15.51 -12.98
CA ALA A 351 -16.36 16.78 -12.26
C ALA A 351 -15.99 17.98 -13.15
N ILE A 352 -14.99 17.84 -14.02
CA ILE A 352 -14.59 18.88 -14.99
C ILE A 352 -15.69 19.06 -16.04
N GLU A 353 -16.30 17.99 -16.55
CA GLU A 353 -17.43 18.05 -17.48
C GLU A 353 -18.63 18.74 -16.82
N ALA A 354 -18.97 18.40 -15.57
CA ALA A 354 -20.04 19.07 -14.83
C ALA A 354 -19.79 20.56 -14.59
N LYS A 355 -18.52 20.95 -14.34
CA LYS A 355 -18.13 22.37 -14.29
C LYS A 355 -18.48 23.09 -15.59
N ALA A 356 -18.26 22.45 -16.75
CA ALA A 356 -18.60 23.04 -18.04
C ALA A 356 -20.13 23.18 -18.23
N GLU A 357 -20.94 22.26 -17.68
CA GLU A 357 -22.41 22.40 -17.69
C GLU A 357 -22.87 23.55 -16.78
N LEU A 358 -22.29 23.68 -15.59
CA LEU A 358 -22.59 24.77 -14.65
C LEU A 358 -22.21 26.15 -15.21
N ALA A 359 -21.08 26.24 -15.93
CA ALA A 359 -20.66 27.48 -16.57
C ALA A 359 -21.67 28.01 -17.61
N LYS A 360 -22.46 27.14 -18.27
CA LYS A 360 -23.55 27.56 -19.17
C LYS A 360 -24.70 28.25 -18.44
N LYS A 361 -24.74 28.10 -17.11
CA LYS A 361 -25.75 28.69 -16.22
C LYS A 361 -25.16 29.84 -15.38
N ASP A 362 -23.99 30.36 -15.77
CA ASP A 362 -23.23 31.40 -15.07
C ASP A 362 -22.84 31.03 -13.62
N ILE A 363 -22.72 29.72 -13.30
CA ILE A 363 -22.29 29.22 -11.99
C ILE A 363 -20.79 28.93 -12.04
N ASP A 364 -20.01 29.57 -11.16
CA ASP A 364 -18.56 29.49 -11.12
C ASP A 364 -18.11 28.52 -10.03
N VAL A 365 -17.53 27.37 -10.43
CA VAL A 365 -17.07 26.34 -9.50
C VAL A 365 -15.59 26.01 -9.71
N SER A 366 -14.92 25.61 -8.64
CA SER A 366 -13.61 24.96 -8.73
C SER A 366 -13.77 23.44 -8.62
N VAL A 367 -12.85 22.71 -9.27
CA VAL A 367 -12.75 21.25 -9.16
C VAL A 367 -11.46 20.89 -8.43
N VAL A 368 -11.56 20.06 -7.42
CA VAL A 368 -10.45 19.55 -6.62
C VAL A 368 -10.27 18.06 -6.90
N SER A 369 -9.07 17.65 -7.32
CA SER A 369 -8.64 16.26 -7.25
C SER A 369 -8.14 15.97 -5.84
N LEU A 370 -8.83 15.09 -5.09
CA LEU A 370 -8.47 14.64 -3.74
C LEU A 370 -7.96 13.21 -3.82
N SER A 371 -6.79 13.01 -4.39
CA SER A 371 -6.23 11.69 -4.71
C SER A 371 -5.86 10.86 -3.49
N SER A 372 -5.52 11.49 -2.34
CA SER A 372 -5.15 10.81 -1.10
C SER A 372 -5.56 11.62 0.14
N TRP A 373 -6.50 11.07 0.90
CA TRP A 373 -6.98 11.68 2.13
C TRP A 373 -5.87 11.80 3.18
N GLU A 374 -5.11 10.72 3.36
CA GLU A 374 -4.08 10.61 4.39
C GLU A 374 -2.92 11.58 4.15
N ARG A 375 -2.61 11.87 2.89
CA ARG A 375 -1.60 12.85 2.52
C ARG A 375 -2.12 14.27 2.70
N PHE A 376 -3.33 14.55 2.25
CA PHE A 376 -3.97 15.87 2.39
C PHE A 376 -4.13 16.24 3.86
N GLU A 377 -4.57 15.31 4.71
CA GLU A 377 -4.71 15.53 6.15
C GLU A 377 -3.38 15.86 6.86
N LYS A 378 -2.26 15.40 6.34
CA LYS A 378 -0.92 15.72 6.88
C LYS A 378 -0.40 17.10 6.45
N THR A 379 -1.07 17.80 5.53
CA THR A 379 -0.66 19.14 5.10
C THR A 379 -0.96 20.19 6.17
N THR A 380 -0.42 21.39 5.98
CA THR A 380 -0.67 22.52 6.89
C THR A 380 -2.12 23.01 6.75
N ASP A 381 -2.67 23.60 7.83
CA ASP A 381 -3.99 24.23 7.81
C ASP A 381 -4.10 25.31 6.71
N ALA A 382 -3.03 26.04 6.46
CA ALA A 382 -2.97 27.05 5.40
C ALA A 382 -3.15 26.41 4.00
N TYR A 383 -2.55 25.24 3.77
CA TYR A 383 -2.74 24.52 2.51
C TYR A 383 -4.17 23.97 2.39
N LYS A 384 -4.67 23.35 3.46
CA LYS A 384 -6.06 22.86 3.48
C LYS A 384 -7.06 23.98 3.19
N GLU A 385 -6.84 25.15 3.80
CA GLU A 385 -7.66 26.34 3.57
C GLU A 385 -7.55 26.88 2.14
N SER A 386 -6.39 26.77 1.50
CA SER A 386 -6.22 27.19 0.10
C SER A 386 -6.93 26.26 -0.90
N ILE A 387 -7.13 24.98 -0.54
CA ILE A 387 -7.82 23.99 -1.39
C ILE A 387 -9.31 23.94 -1.09
N LEU A 388 -9.68 23.94 0.20
CA LEU A 388 -11.06 23.86 0.70
C LEU A 388 -11.36 25.02 1.66
N PRO A 389 -11.49 26.27 1.16
CA PRO A 389 -11.76 27.44 1.98
C PRO A 389 -13.02 27.25 2.83
N LYS A 390 -12.95 27.57 4.12
CA LYS A 390 -14.07 27.44 5.07
C LYS A 390 -15.28 28.30 4.71
N GLU A 391 -15.03 29.40 4.03
CA GLU A 391 -16.06 30.31 3.56
C GLU A 391 -16.90 29.76 2.39
N VAL A 392 -16.39 28.72 1.68
CA VAL A 392 -17.13 28.03 0.62
C VAL A 392 -17.74 26.76 1.21
N THR A 393 -18.98 26.86 1.68
CA THR A 393 -19.70 25.76 2.33
C THR A 393 -20.49 24.90 1.34
N ALA A 394 -20.75 25.40 0.12
CA ALA A 394 -21.33 24.64 -0.97
C ALA A 394 -20.28 23.70 -1.55
N ARG A 395 -20.22 22.45 -1.05
CA ARG A 395 -19.27 21.43 -1.49
C ARG A 395 -19.99 20.18 -1.94
N PHE A 396 -19.58 19.65 -3.06
CA PHE A 396 -20.14 18.44 -3.64
C PHE A 396 -19.03 17.42 -3.91
N ALA A 397 -19.19 16.19 -3.44
CA ALA A 397 -18.22 15.12 -3.70
C ALA A 397 -18.69 14.13 -4.75
N ILE A 398 -17.75 13.54 -5.49
CA ILE A 398 -18.01 12.48 -6.47
C ILE A 398 -16.98 11.38 -6.31
N GLU A 399 -17.43 10.16 -6.04
CA GLU A 399 -16.58 8.97 -6.02
C GLU A 399 -17.43 7.72 -6.31
N ALA A 400 -17.05 6.90 -7.27
CA ALA A 400 -17.70 5.62 -7.56
C ALA A 400 -17.34 4.58 -6.49
N GLY A 401 -17.81 4.79 -5.28
CA GLY A 401 -17.60 3.99 -4.08
C GLY A 401 -18.51 4.44 -2.95
N ALA A 402 -18.38 3.83 -1.78
CA ALA A 402 -19.22 4.13 -0.62
C ALA A 402 -19.07 5.58 -0.12
N THR A 403 -20.17 6.19 0.28
CA THR A 403 -20.20 7.58 0.76
C THR A 403 -19.56 7.78 2.13
N PHE A 404 -19.17 6.69 2.79
CA PHE A 404 -18.64 6.71 4.16
C PHE A 404 -17.35 7.53 4.27
N GLY A 405 -17.35 8.49 5.22
CA GLY A 405 -16.18 9.35 5.51
C GLY A 405 -16.20 10.70 4.79
N TRP A 406 -16.89 10.86 3.68
CA TRP A 406 -16.85 12.08 2.86
C TRP A 406 -17.39 13.34 3.55
N LYS A 407 -18.22 13.17 4.59
CA LYS A 407 -18.76 14.33 5.35
C LYS A 407 -17.67 15.20 5.97
N GLU A 408 -16.49 14.68 6.18
CA GLU A 408 -15.34 15.44 6.67
C GLU A 408 -14.93 16.56 5.72
N PHE A 409 -15.02 16.31 4.41
CA PHE A 409 -14.61 17.26 3.36
C PHE A 409 -15.76 18.15 2.89
N ILE A 410 -16.98 17.61 2.84
CA ILE A 410 -18.14 18.35 2.30
C ILE A 410 -18.97 19.06 3.38
N GLY A 411 -18.80 18.73 4.65
CA GLY A 411 -19.54 19.36 5.76
C GLY A 411 -21.02 18.97 5.81
N SER A 412 -21.81 19.71 6.62
CA SER A 412 -23.25 19.47 6.83
C SER A 412 -24.10 19.92 5.66
N GLU A 413 -23.69 20.98 4.96
CA GLU A 413 -24.45 21.59 3.86
C GLU A 413 -24.17 20.89 2.52
N GLY A 414 -23.05 20.20 2.42
CA GLY A 414 -22.65 19.49 1.22
C GLY A 414 -23.47 18.24 0.93
N ASP A 415 -23.30 17.73 -0.30
CA ASP A 415 -23.89 16.49 -0.78
C ASP A 415 -22.86 15.68 -1.58
N MET A 416 -23.15 14.41 -1.88
CA MET A 416 -22.23 13.50 -2.56
C MET A 416 -22.96 12.57 -3.52
N LEU A 417 -22.37 12.36 -4.69
CA LEU A 417 -22.69 11.25 -5.58
C LEU A 417 -21.72 10.10 -5.29
N GLY A 418 -22.21 9.05 -4.66
CA GLY A 418 -21.51 7.82 -4.33
C GLY A 418 -22.40 6.62 -4.54
N ILE A 419 -21.93 5.43 -4.14
CA ILE A 419 -22.62 4.15 -4.31
C ILE A 419 -22.65 3.44 -2.96
N ASP A 420 -23.83 3.31 -2.35
CA ASP A 420 -24.05 2.62 -1.08
C ASP A 420 -24.83 1.31 -1.24
N HIS A 421 -24.71 0.67 -2.40
CA HIS A 421 -25.27 -0.63 -2.74
C HIS A 421 -24.29 -1.38 -3.65
N PHE A 422 -24.42 -2.69 -3.75
CA PHE A 422 -23.60 -3.45 -4.70
C PHE A 422 -23.92 -3.08 -6.15
N GLY A 423 -22.93 -3.24 -7.01
CA GLY A 423 -23.03 -2.99 -8.43
C GLY A 423 -23.89 -4.00 -9.19
N ALA A 424 -23.81 -4.00 -10.50
CA ALA A 424 -24.55 -4.89 -11.37
C ALA A 424 -23.71 -5.28 -12.60
N SER A 425 -24.04 -6.40 -13.24
CA SER A 425 -23.40 -6.84 -14.48
C SER A 425 -24.02 -6.13 -15.69
N ALA A 426 -23.31 -5.15 -16.24
CA ALA A 426 -23.66 -4.42 -17.46
C ALA A 426 -22.43 -3.71 -18.03
N PRO A 427 -22.45 -3.20 -19.26
CA PRO A 427 -21.39 -2.32 -19.76
C PRO A 427 -21.15 -1.13 -18.83
N ALA A 428 -19.89 -0.78 -18.58
CA ALA A 428 -19.51 0.26 -17.64
C ALA A 428 -20.30 1.58 -17.83
N LYS A 429 -20.43 2.02 -19.08
CA LYS A 429 -21.18 3.25 -19.41
C LYS A 429 -22.65 3.19 -18.96
N ASP A 430 -23.29 2.03 -19.09
CA ASP A 430 -24.68 1.85 -18.68
C ASP A 430 -24.84 1.90 -17.18
N LEU A 431 -23.88 1.33 -16.45
CA LEU A 431 -23.83 1.39 -14.98
C LEU A 431 -23.63 2.83 -14.47
N PHE A 432 -22.65 3.56 -15.02
CA PHE A 432 -22.44 4.96 -14.67
C PHE A 432 -23.69 5.79 -14.92
N ASN A 433 -24.34 5.64 -16.07
CA ASN A 433 -25.59 6.33 -16.38
C ASN A 433 -26.72 5.95 -15.43
N ALA A 434 -26.90 4.64 -15.18
CA ALA A 434 -27.98 4.15 -14.30
C ALA A 434 -27.81 4.62 -12.86
N TYR A 435 -26.57 4.81 -12.39
CA TYR A 435 -26.29 5.28 -11.04
C TYR A 435 -26.11 6.80 -10.96
N GLY A 436 -26.37 7.50 -12.06
CA GLY A 436 -26.41 8.96 -12.10
C GLY A 436 -25.06 9.66 -12.20
N PHE A 437 -23.99 8.93 -12.55
CA PHE A 437 -22.67 9.52 -12.82
C PHE A 437 -22.65 10.13 -14.22
N THR A 438 -23.40 11.21 -14.40
CA THR A 438 -23.47 12.02 -15.62
C THR A 438 -23.22 13.48 -15.31
N PRO A 439 -22.63 14.26 -16.25
CA PRO A 439 -22.34 15.68 -16.04
C PRO A 439 -23.59 16.50 -15.66
N GLU A 440 -24.72 16.20 -16.29
CA GLU A 440 -25.97 16.89 -16.04
C GLU A 440 -26.50 16.65 -14.64
N ASN A 441 -26.53 15.39 -14.17
CA ASN A 441 -26.99 15.04 -12.82
C ASN A 441 -26.07 15.65 -11.76
N VAL A 442 -24.74 15.64 -11.99
CA VAL A 442 -23.79 16.30 -11.08
C VAL A 442 -24.04 17.81 -11.03
N ALA A 443 -24.24 18.46 -12.17
CA ALA A 443 -24.55 19.89 -12.22
C ALA A 443 -25.83 20.23 -11.46
N ASP A 444 -26.92 19.50 -11.70
CA ASP A 444 -28.20 19.71 -11.02
C ASP A 444 -28.08 19.53 -9.47
N ARG A 445 -27.31 18.55 -9.03
CA ARG A 445 -27.05 18.32 -7.60
C ARG A 445 -26.17 19.42 -6.99
N VAL A 446 -25.17 19.92 -7.70
CA VAL A 446 -24.34 21.07 -7.27
C VAL A 446 -25.21 22.31 -7.11
N GLU A 447 -26.12 22.61 -8.05
CA GLU A 447 -27.10 23.71 -7.92
C GLU A 447 -27.94 23.56 -6.65
N ALA A 448 -28.43 22.36 -6.36
CA ALA A 448 -29.19 22.11 -5.13
C ALA A 448 -28.36 22.37 -3.86
N VAL A 449 -27.05 22.04 -3.86
CA VAL A 449 -26.14 22.34 -2.75
C VAL A 449 -25.91 23.83 -2.61
N ILE A 450 -25.71 24.56 -3.71
CA ILE A 450 -25.59 26.03 -3.73
C ILE A 450 -26.84 26.69 -3.12
N ALA A 451 -28.03 26.27 -3.57
CA ALA A 451 -29.29 26.78 -3.05
C ALA A 451 -29.43 26.51 -1.54
N LYS A 452 -29.08 25.31 -1.08
CA LYS A 452 -29.13 24.92 0.34
C LYS A 452 -28.16 25.73 1.19
N ALA A 453 -26.95 26.02 0.68
CA ALA A 453 -25.95 26.84 1.35
C ALA A 453 -26.30 28.34 1.39
N GLY A 454 -27.37 28.77 0.74
CA GLY A 454 -27.86 30.14 0.70
C GLY A 454 -26.93 31.07 -0.12
N VAL A 455 -26.13 30.52 -1.00
CA VAL A 455 -25.31 31.27 -1.96
C VAL A 455 -26.26 31.85 -3.00
N ARG A 456 -26.25 33.19 -3.16
CA ARG A 456 -27.05 33.85 -4.22
C ARG A 456 -26.19 33.79 -5.52
N VAL A 457 -26.70 33.06 -6.47
CA VAL A 457 -26.17 33.00 -7.86
C VAL A 457 -26.82 34.10 -8.69
#